data_6c7a62831c3229f55051e3dbe7aec158
#
_entry.id   6c7a62831c3229f55051e3dbe7aec158
#
_cell.length_a   1.000
_cell.length_b   1.000
_cell.length_c   1.000
_cell.angle_alpha   90.00
_cell.angle_beta   90.00
_cell.angle_gamma   90.00
#
_symmetry.space_group_name_H-M   'P 1'
#
loop_
_entity.id
_entity.type
_entity.pdbx_description
1 polymer ?
#
loop_
_entity_poly.entity_id
_entity_poly.type
_entity_poly.pdbx_seq_one_letter_code
_entity_poly.pdbx_strand_id
1 'polypeptide(L)'
;YKVKTNDTFDVIVNALVTAINAGNGDPNVVAAPNVVTQTVLLAARQAGPGGNQIAYTTSVSTGATIVATAAGGTLTGGGDAAKVSAGTVVSIIANPGSTLASGSASADLTTLNQLPTDLANAQVYFNGIQAPLFSVSPTEIKAQIPWEVNDTTSINAYVRSVDSAGNVTVTTPVAATIVTQNPGIFPNTGSTATPPEGMILHGSSQATGVVLVDGTIQPGDVVTVTINGRSYTYFVQPGDTLDSVRDALVEIVNQDPEVSASAGIAFARNFILKARVAGSGGNGLPFSTSVAGPSGGSGAQLILTPETTTLCCANAVGAFSPVTAANPAVPGEVLLVYATGLGLPVLSEANQNLIQTGVKYPTGGPITQPVNFVSSLAGGKTANILSASLKPGTVGTYEVLLQLNSSMPTNPLTNVYIAQDIYISNIVTFALVGQ
;
A
#
# COMPACT_ATOMS: atom_id res chain seq x y z
N TYR A 1 -31.75 -32.32 -0.35
CA TYR A 1 -31.67 -32.99 0.95
C TYR A 1 -33.01 -33.66 1.29
N LYS A 2 -32.97 -34.85 1.81
CA LYS A 2 -34.17 -35.57 2.29
C LYS A 2 -34.25 -35.41 3.81
N VAL A 3 -35.29 -34.69 4.29
CA VAL A 3 -35.53 -34.45 5.71
C VAL A 3 -35.80 -35.76 6.43
N LYS A 4 -35.21 -35.96 7.59
CA LYS A 4 -35.36 -37.14 8.43
C LYS A 4 -36.17 -36.81 9.69
N THR A 5 -36.71 -37.85 10.32
CA THR A 5 -37.39 -37.70 11.61
C THR A 5 -36.44 -37.05 12.64
N ASN A 6 -36.90 -36.02 13.34
CA ASN A 6 -36.17 -35.22 14.33
C ASN A 6 -35.09 -34.28 13.76
N ASP A 7 -34.99 -34.05 12.45
CA ASP A 7 -34.19 -32.99 11.92
C ASP A 7 -34.72 -31.62 12.42
N THR A 8 -33.82 -30.81 12.92
CA THR A 8 -34.07 -29.40 13.23
C THR A 8 -33.83 -28.56 11.97
N PHE A 9 -34.32 -27.30 11.95
CA PHE A 9 -34.04 -26.39 10.85
C PHE A 9 -32.53 -26.16 10.67
N ASP A 10 -31.75 -26.12 11.74
CA ASP A 10 -30.29 -26.00 11.69
C ASP A 10 -29.63 -27.19 10.97
N VAL A 11 -30.12 -28.40 11.24
CA VAL A 11 -29.64 -29.62 10.54
C VAL A 11 -29.96 -29.53 9.06
N ILE A 12 -31.17 -29.07 8.72
CA ILE A 12 -31.62 -28.95 7.32
C ILE A 12 -30.77 -27.89 6.58
N VAL A 13 -30.58 -26.70 7.19
CA VAL A 13 -29.76 -25.61 6.62
C VAL A 13 -28.32 -26.09 6.39
N ASN A 14 -27.68 -26.71 7.38
CA ASN A 14 -26.33 -27.22 7.26
C ASN A 14 -26.21 -28.33 6.20
N ALA A 15 -27.20 -29.20 6.10
CA ALA A 15 -27.23 -30.27 5.11
C ALA A 15 -27.38 -29.74 3.68
N LEU A 16 -28.20 -28.69 3.48
CA LEU A 16 -28.33 -28.01 2.18
C LEU A 16 -27.02 -27.32 1.80
N VAL A 17 -26.39 -26.61 2.71
CA VAL A 17 -25.06 -25.97 2.49
C VAL A 17 -24.02 -27.03 2.13
N THR A 18 -23.97 -28.12 2.88
CA THR A 18 -23.06 -29.25 2.59
C THR A 18 -23.32 -29.83 1.19
N ALA A 19 -24.58 -29.99 0.79
CA ALA A 19 -24.92 -30.51 -0.53
C ALA A 19 -24.51 -29.57 -1.67
N ILE A 20 -24.73 -28.24 -1.52
CA ILE A 20 -24.35 -27.24 -2.52
C ILE A 20 -22.82 -27.16 -2.67
N ASN A 21 -22.09 -27.29 -1.56
CA ASN A 21 -20.62 -27.18 -1.56
C ASN A 21 -19.90 -28.54 -1.73
N ALA A 22 -20.63 -29.66 -1.89
CA ALA A 22 -20.04 -31.01 -1.95
C ALA A 22 -19.15 -31.22 -3.18
N GLY A 23 -18.06 -31.94 -3.02
CA GLY A 23 -17.08 -32.17 -4.09
C GLY A 23 -16.41 -30.86 -4.50
N ASN A 24 -16.49 -30.51 -5.80
CA ASN A 24 -16.01 -29.21 -6.31
C ASN A 24 -17.01 -28.06 -6.06
N GLY A 25 -18.16 -28.36 -5.43
CA GLY A 25 -19.25 -27.43 -5.20
C GLY A 25 -20.01 -27.03 -6.49
N ASP A 26 -21.01 -26.17 -6.33
CA ASP A 26 -21.69 -25.56 -7.48
C ASP A 26 -20.68 -24.62 -8.22
N PRO A 27 -20.62 -24.66 -9.57
CA PRO A 27 -19.65 -23.87 -10.32
C PRO A 27 -19.86 -22.35 -10.22
N ASN A 28 -21.07 -21.90 -9.91
CA ASN A 28 -21.43 -20.49 -9.93
C ASN A 28 -21.59 -19.87 -8.55
N VAL A 29 -21.93 -20.68 -7.54
CA VAL A 29 -22.22 -20.17 -6.18
C VAL A 29 -21.48 -20.95 -5.11
N VAL A 30 -21.29 -20.31 -3.98
CA VAL A 30 -20.91 -20.91 -2.70
C VAL A 30 -22.06 -20.69 -1.71
N ALA A 31 -22.35 -21.68 -0.88
CA ALA A 31 -23.36 -21.59 0.16
C ALA A 31 -22.75 -21.44 1.54
N ALA A 32 -23.39 -20.66 2.42
CA ALA A 32 -23.06 -20.55 3.83
C ALA A 32 -24.33 -20.68 4.69
N PRO A 33 -24.26 -21.32 5.88
CA PRO A 33 -25.40 -21.43 6.75
C PRO A 33 -25.55 -20.18 7.62
N ASN A 34 -26.76 -19.68 7.77
CA ASN A 34 -27.14 -18.78 8.84
C ASN A 34 -28.17 -19.47 9.72
N VAL A 35 -27.72 -20.13 10.77
CA VAL A 35 -28.57 -20.92 11.67
C VAL A 35 -29.46 -20.03 12.55
N VAL A 36 -29.09 -18.77 12.78
CA VAL A 36 -29.88 -17.83 13.57
C VAL A 36 -31.18 -17.47 12.87
N THR A 37 -31.10 -17.18 11.57
CA THR A 37 -32.27 -16.86 10.74
C THR A 37 -32.80 -18.06 9.96
N GLN A 38 -32.19 -19.24 10.14
CA GLN A 38 -32.55 -20.50 9.46
C GLN A 38 -32.54 -20.38 7.93
N THR A 39 -31.54 -19.67 7.40
CA THR A 39 -31.39 -19.41 5.97
C THR A 39 -30.10 -20.01 5.40
N VAL A 40 -30.14 -20.39 4.13
CA VAL A 40 -28.97 -20.69 3.31
C VAL A 40 -28.63 -19.42 2.55
N LEU A 41 -27.44 -18.87 2.80
CA LEU A 41 -26.92 -17.72 2.06
C LEU A 41 -26.19 -18.22 0.82
N LEU A 42 -26.48 -17.65 -0.34
CA LEU A 42 -25.78 -17.91 -1.59
C LEU A 42 -24.95 -16.69 -2.00
N ALA A 43 -23.69 -16.90 -2.32
CA ALA A 43 -22.83 -15.89 -2.91
C ALA A 43 -22.28 -16.39 -4.26
N ALA A 44 -22.22 -15.49 -5.24
CA ALA A 44 -21.60 -15.82 -6.53
C ALA A 44 -20.09 -16.10 -6.34
N ARG A 45 -19.54 -17.12 -6.99
CA ARG A 45 -18.10 -17.37 -7.03
C ARG A 45 -17.37 -16.32 -7.85
N GLN A 46 -18.02 -15.77 -8.87
CA GLN A 46 -17.48 -14.67 -9.65
C GLN A 46 -17.81 -13.35 -8.97
N ALA A 47 -16.79 -12.61 -8.61
CA ALA A 47 -16.92 -11.28 -8.04
C ALA A 47 -17.41 -10.25 -9.09
N GLY A 48 -18.09 -9.20 -8.62
CA GLY A 48 -18.51 -8.09 -9.44
C GLY A 48 -19.85 -8.32 -10.18
N PRO A 49 -20.15 -7.49 -11.21
CA PRO A 49 -21.41 -7.55 -11.93
C PRO A 49 -21.69 -8.90 -12.61
N GLY A 50 -20.63 -9.65 -12.95
CA GLY A 50 -20.74 -10.98 -13.57
C GLY A 50 -21.40 -12.03 -12.67
N GLY A 51 -21.43 -11.82 -11.37
CA GLY A 51 -22.15 -12.65 -10.41
C GLY A 51 -23.65 -12.36 -10.32
N ASN A 52 -24.11 -11.25 -10.89
CA ASN A 52 -25.52 -10.92 -10.94
C ASN A 52 -26.26 -11.81 -11.92
N GLN A 53 -27.57 -11.93 -11.75
CA GLN A 53 -28.45 -12.70 -12.62
C GLN A 53 -28.26 -14.24 -12.56
N ILE A 54 -27.43 -14.77 -11.68
CA ILE A 54 -27.38 -16.21 -11.42
C ILE A 54 -28.73 -16.58 -10.81
N ALA A 55 -29.50 -17.36 -11.55
CA ALA A 55 -30.85 -17.78 -11.15
C ALA A 55 -30.80 -18.86 -10.07
N TYR A 56 -31.69 -18.76 -9.08
CA TYR A 56 -31.88 -19.79 -8.09
C TYR A 56 -33.36 -19.93 -7.71
N THR A 57 -33.74 -21.13 -7.34
CA THR A 57 -35.12 -21.45 -6.96
C THR A 57 -35.12 -22.41 -5.78
N THR A 58 -36.21 -22.44 -5.04
CA THR A 58 -36.46 -23.40 -3.99
C THR A 58 -37.68 -24.24 -4.31
N SER A 59 -37.68 -25.50 -3.92
CA SER A 59 -38.84 -26.37 -4.02
C SER A 59 -38.89 -27.35 -2.86
N VAL A 60 -40.06 -27.73 -2.46
CA VAL A 60 -40.32 -28.80 -1.51
C VAL A 60 -41.21 -29.86 -2.12
N SER A 61 -41.12 -31.08 -1.65
CA SER A 61 -41.98 -32.17 -2.15
C SER A 61 -43.47 -31.90 -1.91
N THR A 62 -44.32 -32.42 -2.77
CA THR A 62 -45.78 -32.31 -2.60
C THR A 62 -46.21 -32.90 -1.26
N GLY A 63 -47.01 -32.13 -0.49
CA GLY A 63 -47.48 -32.51 0.83
C GLY A 63 -46.48 -32.26 1.97
N ALA A 64 -45.34 -31.63 1.69
CA ALA A 64 -44.41 -31.22 2.78
C ALA A 64 -45.02 -30.11 3.63
N THR A 65 -44.81 -30.19 4.93
CA THR A 65 -45.18 -29.16 5.90
C THR A 65 -44.10 -28.08 6.09
N ILE A 66 -42.87 -28.36 5.63
CA ILE A 66 -41.79 -27.38 5.60
C ILE A 66 -41.96 -26.45 4.41
N VAL A 67 -41.66 -25.17 4.60
CA VAL A 67 -41.64 -24.15 3.54
C VAL A 67 -40.20 -23.72 3.28
N ALA A 68 -39.80 -23.65 2.03
CA ALA A 68 -38.56 -23.06 1.59
C ALA A 68 -38.88 -21.92 0.61
N THR A 69 -38.51 -20.69 1.00
CA THR A 69 -38.80 -19.50 0.21
C THR A 69 -37.49 -18.90 -0.30
N ALA A 70 -37.42 -18.64 -1.62
CA ALA A 70 -36.31 -17.85 -2.17
C ALA A 70 -36.58 -16.36 -1.93
N ALA A 71 -35.57 -15.61 -1.43
CA ALA A 71 -35.66 -14.17 -1.20
C ALA A 71 -35.70 -13.35 -2.51
N GLY A 72 -35.43 -14.01 -3.67
CA GLY A 72 -35.48 -13.45 -5.02
C GLY A 72 -35.41 -14.58 -6.04
N GLY A 73 -35.36 -14.25 -7.31
CA GLY A 73 -35.20 -15.23 -8.41
C GLY A 73 -33.78 -15.31 -8.95
N THR A 74 -32.96 -14.27 -8.65
CA THR A 74 -31.58 -14.16 -9.12
C THR A 74 -30.72 -13.50 -8.05
N LEU A 75 -29.42 -13.79 -8.07
CA LEU A 75 -28.44 -13.05 -7.27
C LEU A 75 -28.33 -11.61 -7.81
N THR A 76 -28.19 -10.66 -6.91
CA THR A 76 -28.11 -9.22 -7.19
C THR A 76 -27.11 -8.55 -6.24
N GLY A 77 -26.75 -7.29 -6.53
CA GLY A 77 -25.90 -6.47 -5.64
C GLY A 77 -24.41 -6.64 -5.90
N GLY A 78 -24.00 -7.45 -6.90
CA GLY A 78 -22.62 -7.49 -7.36
C GLY A 78 -22.29 -6.18 -8.09
N GLY A 79 -21.55 -5.30 -7.41
CA GLY A 79 -20.89 -4.14 -8.01
C GLY A 79 -19.49 -4.51 -8.50
N ASP A 80 -18.70 -3.52 -8.90
CA ASP A 80 -17.28 -3.74 -9.18
C ASP A 80 -16.61 -4.28 -7.92
N ALA A 81 -16.02 -5.46 -8.03
CA ALA A 81 -15.34 -6.07 -6.90
C ALA A 81 -14.17 -5.19 -6.46
N ALA A 82 -14.02 -4.99 -5.15
CA ALA A 82 -12.85 -4.35 -4.62
C ALA A 82 -11.59 -5.09 -5.10
N LYS A 83 -10.60 -4.34 -5.56
CA LYS A 83 -9.28 -4.88 -5.89
C LYS A 83 -8.39 -4.68 -4.68
N VAL A 84 -7.76 -5.74 -4.22
CA VAL A 84 -6.86 -5.70 -3.07
C VAL A 84 -5.61 -6.52 -3.36
N SER A 85 -4.49 -6.19 -2.75
CA SER A 85 -3.27 -6.99 -2.84
C SER A 85 -2.96 -7.64 -1.49
N ALA A 86 -2.19 -8.73 -1.51
CA ALA A 86 -1.73 -9.36 -0.30
C ALA A 86 -0.96 -8.36 0.59
N GLY A 87 -1.11 -8.47 1.91
CA GLY A 87 -0.49 -7.59 2.89
C GLY A 87 -1.12 -6.22 3.05
N THR A 88 -2.09 -5.84 2.22
CA THR A 88 -2.78 -4.53 2.28
C THR A 88 -3.54 -4.37 3.59
N VAL A 89 -3.47 -3.19 4.18
CA VAL A 89 -4.36 -2.78 5.26
C VAL A 89 -5.66 -2.25 4.67
N VAL A 90 -6.77 -2.87 5.03
CA VAL A 90 -8.10 -2.56 4.49
C VAL A 90 -9.07 -2.15 5.59
N SER A 91 -10.02 -1.30 5.23
CA SER A 91 -11.19 -0.98 6.05
C SER A 91 -12.41 -1.75 5.54
N ILE A 92 -13.01 -2.54 6.42
CA ILE A 92 -14.27 -3.23 6.18
C ILE A 92 -15.36 -2.37 6.83
N ILE A 93 -16.26 -1.85 6.02
CA ILE A 93 -17.27 -0.89 6.45
C ILE A 93 -18.64 -1.56 6.48
N ALA A 94 -19.38 -1.36 7.57
CA ALA A 94 -20.76 -1.83 7.69
C ALA A 94 -21.67 -1.13 6.66
N ASN A 95 -22.61 -1.87 6.09
CA ASN A 95 -23.70 -1.25 5.35
C ASN A 95 -24.53 -0.34 6.27
N PRO A 96 -25.15 0.74 5.75
CA PRO A 96 -26.02 1.59 6.55
C PRO A 96 -27.10 0.79 7.30
N GLY A 97 -27.17 0.98 8.61
CA GLY A 97 -28.11 0.27 9.49
C GLY A 97 -27.67 -1.13 9.93
N SER A 98 -26.48 -1.59 9.52
CA SER A 98 -25.89 -2.86 9.96
C SER A 98 -24.71 -2.62 10.93
N THR A 99 -24.33 -3.66 11.67
CA THR A 99 -23.15 -3.66 12.54
C THR A 99 -22.25 -4.85 12.25
N LEU A 100 -20.94 -4.62 12.36
CA LEU A 100 -19.90 -5.66 12.19
C LEU A 100 -19.52 -6.29 13.52
N ALA A 101 -19.66 -5.56 14.62
CA ALA A 101 -19.30 -6.00 15.95
C ALA A 101 -20.18 -5.32 17.00
N SER A 102 -20.28 -5.92 18.18
CA SER A 102 -21.03 -5.38 19.32
C SER A 102 -20.22 -4.40 20.17
N GLY A 103 -18.90 -4.38 20.01
CA GLY A 103 -17.98 -3.55 20.78
C GLY A 103 -16.91 -2.87 19.92
N SER A 104 -16.07 -2.08 20.58
CA SER A 104 -14.93 -1.42 19.96
C SER A 104 -13.65 -1.72 20.71
N ALA A 105 -12.56 -1.98 19.99
CA ALA A 105 -11.21 -2.12 20.52
C ALA A 105 -10.18 -1.78 19.43
N SER A 106 -8.96 -1.45 19.87
CA SER A 106 -7.82 -1.26 18.99
C SER A 106 -6.63 -2.06 19.52
N ALA A 107 -5.87 -2.66 18.62
CA ALA A 107 -4.63 -3.33 18.97
C ALA A 107 -3.56 -2.30 19.32
N ASP A 108 -2.87 -2.51 20.44
CA ASP A 108 -1.74 -1.66 20.83
C ASP A 108 -0.44 -2.19 20.23
N LEU A 109 -0.08 -1.67 19.07
CA LEU A 109 1.17 -2.02 18.40
C LEU A 109 2.42 -1.47 19.12
N THR A 110 2.31 -0.70 20.18
CA THR A 110 3.49 -0.32 20.99
C THR A 110 3.98 -1.46 21.86
N THR A 111 3.07 -2.31 22.29
CA THR A 111 3.34 -3.46 23.18
C THR A 111 3.34 -4.81 22.46
N LEU A 112 2.58 -4.94 21.36
CA LEU A 112 2.44 -6.19 20.60
C LEU A 112 3.44 -6.24 19.45
N ASN A 113 4.07 -7.39 19.21
CA ASN A 113 4.85 -7.66 18.00
C ASN A 113 3.99 -8.21 16.85
N GLN A 114 2.82 -8.75 17.18
CA GLN A 114 1.88 -9.34 16.25
C GLN A 114 0.46 -8.84 16.56
N LEU A 115 -0.29 -8.53 15.52
CA LEU A 115 -1.70 -8.18 15.62
C LEU A 115 -2.53 -9.39 16.07
N PRO A 116 -3.56 -9.18 16.92
CA PRO A 116 -4.53 -10.20 17.24
C PRO A 116 -5.40 -10.54 16.01
N THR A 117 -5.93 -11.75 15.96
CA THR A 117 -6.92 -12.18 14.96
C THR A 117 -8.35 -12.20 15.52
N ASP A 118 -8.49 -11.98 16.83
CA ASP A 118 -9.76 -11.76 17.53
C ASP A 118 -9.65 -10.47 18.35
N LEU A 119 -10.57 -9.55 18.15
CA LEU A 119 -10.59 -8.26 18.84
C LEU A 119 -12.04 -7.83 19.08
N ALA A 120 -12.39 -7.49 20.31
CA ALA A 120 -13.77 -7.17 20.72
C ALA A 120 -14.79 -8.26 20.31
N ASN A 121 -14.40 -9.55 20.39
CA ASN A 121 -15.17 -10.71 19.96
C ASN A 121 -15.56 -10.68 18.47
N ALA A 122 -14.79 -10.01 17.64
CA ALA A 122 -14.94 -10.00 16.20
C ALA A 122 -13.69 -10.60 15.52
N GLN A 123 -13.92 -11.34 14.45
CA GLN A 123 -12.93 -12.02 13.63
C GLN A 123 -13.25 -11.72 12.16
N VAL A 124 -12.23 -11.51 11.36
CA VAL A 124 -12.35 -11.35 9.91
C VAL A 124 -11.68 -12.53 9.23
N TYR A 125 -12.29 -13.01 8.18
CA TYR A 125 -11.77 -14.13 7.39
C TYR A 125 -11.64 -13.76 5.93
N PHE A 126 -10.53 -14.14 5.32
CA PHE A 126 -10.29 -14.08 3.88
C PHE A 126 -10.04 -15.51 3.37
N ASN A 127 -10.96 -16.07 2.60
CA ASN A 127 -10.93 -17.50 2.18
C ASN A 127 -10.69 -18.48 3.34
N GLY A 128 -11.26 -18.21 4.53
CA GLY A 128 -11.07 -19.05 5.71
C GLY A 128 -9.79 -18.78 6.52
N ILE A 129 -8.88 -17.93 6.03
CA ILE A 129 -7.71 -17.48 6.78
C ILE A 129 -8.13 -16.33 7.68
N GLN A 130 -7.85 -16.45 8.97
CA GLN A 130 -8.12 -15.39 9.95
C GLN A 130 -7.19 -14.20 9.74
N ALA A 131 -7.78 -13.01 9.59
CA ALA A 131 -7.05 -11.77 9.36
C ALA A 131 -6.54 -11.14 10.66
N PRO A 132 -5.35 -10.58 10.69
CA PRO A 132 -4.88 -9.71 11.76
C PRO A 132 -5.68 -8.40 11.82
N LEU A 133 -6.05 -7.97 13.03
CA LEU A 133 -6.93 -6.84 13.27
C LEU A 133 -6.19 -5.67 13.92
N PHE A 134 -6.30 -4.48 13.34
CA PHE A 134 -5.81 -3.23 13.93
C PHE A 134 -6.84 -2.60 14.86
N SER A 135 -8.10 -2.56 14.41
CA SER A 135 -9.19 -2.01 15.18
C SER A 135 -10.53 -2.61 14.78
N VAL A 136 -11.44 -2.66 15.72
CA VAL A 136 -12.82 -3.10 15.55
C VAL A 136 -13.73 -2.03 16.13
N SER A 137 -14.78 -1.71 15.41
CA SER A 137 -15.93 -0.93 15.87
C SER A 137 -17.22 -1.50 15.25
N PRO A 138 -18.40 -1.09 15.70
CA PRO A 138 -19.66 -1.51 15.07
C PRO A 138 -19.77 -1.18 13.58
N THR A 139 -19.11 -0.11 13.12
CA THR A 139 -19.24 0.39 11.75
C THR A 139 -18.03 0.14 10.87
N GLU A 140 -16.85 -0.12 11.46
CA GLU A 140 -15.60 -0.30 10.71
C GLU A 140 -14.67 -1.28 11.42
N ILE A 141 -14.08 -2.18 10.64
CA ILE A 141 -12.96 -3.04 11.07
C ILE A 141 -11.78 -2.78 10.17
N LYS A 142 -10.60 -2.49 10.75
CA LYS A 142 -9.33 -2.39 10.02
C LYS A 142 -8.55 -3.69 10.20
N ALA A 143 -8.21 -4.32 9.08
CA ALA A 143 -7.54 -5.61 9.04
C ALA A 143 -6.43 -5.63 7.99
N GLN A 144 -5.47 -6.55 8.15
CA GLN A 144 -4.51 -6.85 7.10
C GLN A 144 -5.02 -8.00 6.24
N ILE A 145 -4.96 -7.86 4.92
CA ILE A 145 -5.09 -8.99 3.99
C ILE A 145 -3.90 -9.93 4.22
N PRO A 146 -4.12 -11.22 4.50
CA PRO A 146 -3.02 -12.16 4.68
C PRO A 146 -2.09 -12.22 3.47
N TRP A 147 -0.78 -12.38 3.71
CA TRP A 147 0.19 -12.54 2.62
C TRP A 147 -0.03 -13.84 1.84
N GLU A 148 -0.60 -14.85 2.49
CA GLU A 148 -0.86 -16.19 1.97
C GLU A 148 -1.88 -16.21 0.82
N VAL A 149 -2.66 -15.14 0.63
CA VAL A 149 -3.61 -15.05 -0.50
C VAL A 149 -2.98 -14.57 -1.81
N ASN A 150 -1.67 -14.31 -1.83
CA ASN A 150 -0.97 -13.76 -2.99
C ASN A 150 -1.10 -14.63 -4.27
N ASP A 151 -1.25 -15.94 -4.11
CA ASP A 151 -1.37 -16.88 -5.23
C ASP A 151 -2.81 -17.12 -5.69
N THR A 152 -3.77 -16.35 -5.15
CA THR A 152 -5.18 -16.46 -5.51
C THR A 152 -5.61 -15.31 -6.44
N THR A 153 -6.66 -15.52 -7.22
CA THR A 153 -7.24 -14.48 -8.10
C THR A 153 -8.41 -13.74 -7.46
N SER A 154 -9.06 -14.36 -6.49
CA SER A 154 -10.16 -13.76 -5.72
C SER A 154 -10.26 -14.37 -4.34
N ILE A 155 -10.80 -13.60 -3.41
CA ILE A 155 -11.07 -14.00 -2.04
C ILE A 155 -12.51 -13.68 -1.66
N ASN A 156 -13.06 -14.46 -0.73
CA ASN A 156 -14.31 -14.15 -0.05
C ASN A 156 -13.99 -13.65 1.37
N ALA A 157 -14.41 -12.42 1.67
CA ALA A 157 -14.24 -11.79 2.96
C ALA A 157 -15.54 -11.85 3.76
N TYR A 158 -15.49 -12.24 5.04
CA TYR A 158 -16.63 -12.16 5.94
C TYR A 158 -16.17 -11.87 7.36
N VAL A 159 -17.10 -11.33 8.16
CA VAL A 159 -16.89 -11.03 9.57
C VAL A 159 -17.72 -11.99 10.39
N ARG A 160 -17.12 -12.57 11.42
CA ARG A 160 -17.80 -13.31 12.49
C ARG A 160 -17.69 -12.48 13.77
N SER A 161 -18.82 -12.24 14.44
CA SER A 161 -18.82 -11.54 15.72
C SER A 161 -19.70 -12.27 16.74
N VAL A 162 -19.39 -12.07 18.02
CA VAL A 162 -20.16 -12.63 19.15
C VAL A 162 -20.59 -11.47 20.04
N ASP A 163 -21.89 -11.37 20.32
CA ASP A 163 -22.43 -10.36 21.21
C ASP A 163 -22.23 -10.72 22.70
N SER A 164 -22.61 -9.81 23.59
CA SER A 164 -22.52 -10.01 25.06
C SER A 164 -23.42 -11.13 25.60
N ALA A 165 -24.42 -11.55 24.83
CA ALA A 165 -25.31 -12.67 25.17
C ALA A 165 -24.79 -14.02 24.63
N GLY A 166 -23.68 -14.00 23.91
CA GLY A 166 -23.08 -15.18 23.29
C GLY A 166 -23.66 -15.54 21.91
N ASN A 167 -24.51 -14.69 21.33
CA ASN A 167 -25.04 -14.94 20.00
C ASN A 167 -23.98 -14.68 18.94
N VAL A 168 -23.84 -15.62 18.00
CA VAL A 168 -22.89 -15.54 16.89
C VAL A 168 -23.59 -14.94 15.67
N THR A 169 -22.98 -13.91 15.09
CA THR A 169 -23.38 -13.32 13.81
C THR A 169 -22.26 -13.50 12.79
N VAL A 170 -22.62 -13.90 11.57
CA VAL A 170 -21.69 -13.99 10.44
C VAL A 170 -22.28 -13.16 9.30
N THR A 171 -21.45 -12.25 8.74
CA THR A 171 -21.90 -11.45 7.60
C THR A 171 -21.96 -12.29 6.33
N THR A 172 -22.74 -11.83 5.36
CA THR A 172 -22.65 -12.39 4.00
C THR A 172 -21.25 -12.20 3.44
N PRO A 173 -20.63 -13.25 2.89
CA PRO A 173 -19.31 -13.12 2.25
C PRO A 173 -19.33 -12.10 1.11
N VAL A 174 -18.29 -11.28 1.06
CA VAL A 174 -18.06 -10.31 -0.02
C VAL A 174 -16.84 -10.73 -0.81
N ALA A 175 -16.99 -10.86 -2.13
CA ALA A 175 -15.88 -11.20 -3.00
C ALA A 175 -15.01 -9.98 -3.29
N ALA A 176 -13.68 -10.16 -3.27
CA ALA A 176 -12.71 -9.19 -3.71
C ALA A 176 -11.71 -9.84 -4.67
N THR A 177 -11.26 -9.08 -5.67
CA THR A 177 -10.24 -9.54 -6.63
C THR A 177 -8.85 -9.33 -6.04
N ILE A 178 -8.01 -10.35 -6.07
CA ILE A 178 -6.60 -10.22 -5.72
C ILE A 178 -5.82 -9.76 -6.94
N VAL A 179 -5.06 -8.70 -6.75
CA VAL A 179 -4.13 -8.14 -7.74
C VAL A 179 -2.72 -8.07 -7.14
N THR A 180 -1.71 -7.99 -7.99
CA THR A 180 -0.31 -7.97 -7.53
C THR A 180 -0.03 -6.76 -6.64
N GLN A 181 -0.58 -5.60 -6.98
CA GLN A 181 -0.50 -4.36 -6.21
C GLN A 181 -1.78 -3.55 -6.38
N ASN A 182 -2.18 -2.83 -5.36
CA ASN A 182 -3.23 -1.81 -5.40
C ASN A 182 -2.92 -0.76 -4.33
N PRO A 183 -2.10 0.25 -4.65
CA PRO A 183 -1.61 1.20 -3.68
C PRO A 183 -2.75 2.00 -3.03
N GLY A 184 -2.58 2.32 -1.76
CA GLY A 184 -3.44 3.22 -1.02
C GLY A 184 -2.61 4.08 -0.07
N ILE A 185 -2.90 5.40 -0.02
CA ILE A 185 -2.27 6.32 0.92
C ILE A 185 -3.15 6.42 2.17
N PHE A 186 -2.54 6.31 3.35
CA PHE A 186 -3.27 6.48 4.59
C PHE A 186 -3.71 7.94 4.77
N PRO A 187 -5.00 8.19 5.01
CA PRO A 187 -5.46 9.52 5.37
C PRO A 187 -5.09 9.85 6.82
N ASN A 188 -4.96 11.13 7.13
CA ASN A 188 -4.86 11.61 8.51
C ASN A 188 -6.13 11.26 9.28
N THR A 189 -5.97 10.75 10.48
CA THR A 189 -7.08 10.44 11.37
C THR A 189 -7.84 11.71 11.73
N GLY A 190 -9.14 11.73 11.44
CA GLY A 190 -10.00 12.88 11.73
C GLY A 190 -10.04 13.96 10.67
N SER A 191 -9.36 13.78 9.52
CA SER A 191 -9.53 14.70 8.38
C SER A 191 -10.98 14.67 7.90
N THR A 192 -11.59 15.86 7.76
CA THR A 192 -12.92 16.07 7.19
C THR A 192 -12.89 16.63 5.79
N ALA A 193 -11.69 16.87 5.25
CA ALA A 193 -11.49 17.36 3.89
C ALA A 193 -11.90 16.30 2.84
N THR A 194 -12.27 16.77 1.66
CA THR A 194 -12.60 15.91 0.51
C THR A 194 -11.86 16.45 -0.72
N PRO A 195 -10.82 15.74 -1.21
CA PRO A 195 -10.17 14.52 -0.66
C PRO A 195 -9.58 14.74 0.74
N PRO A 196 -9.40 13.68 1.54
CA PRO A 196 -8.87 13.80 2.89
C PRO A 196 -7.39 14.23 2.88
N GLU A 197 -6.93 14.86 3.95
CA GLU A 197 -5.51 15.07 4.16
C GLU A 197 -4.78 13.74 4.33
N GLY A 198 -3.62 13.58 3.71
CA GLY A 198 -2.80 12.37 3.80
C GLY A 198 -1.95 12.33 5.06
N MET A 199 -1.59 11.12 5.48
CA MET A 199 -0.56 10.91 6.50
C MET A 199 0.81 11.14 5.85
N ILE A 200 1.20 12.42 5.76
CA ILE A 200 2.39 12.91 5.08
C ILE A 200 3.26 13.68 6.06
N LEU A 201 4.55 13.36 6.04
CA LEU A 201 5.53 13.94 6.93
C LEU A 201 6.64 14.61 6.11
N HIS A 202 7.32 15.58 6.72
CA HIS A 202 8.58 16.10 6.19
C HIS A 202 9.66 15.02 6.25
N GLY A 203 10.21 14.62 5.11
CA GLY A 203 11.10 13.47 5.00
C GLY A 203 12.54 13.75 5.44
N SER A 204 12.97 15.00 5.52
CA SER A 204 14.34 15.35 5.88
C SER A 204 14.43 16.67 6.65
N SER A 205 15.28 16.69 7.67
CA SER A 205 15.74 17.93 8.32
C SER A 205 16.97 18.53 7.64
N GLN A 206 17.50 17.92 6.61
CA GLN A 206 18.67 18.36 5.84
C GLN A 206 18.26 18.65 4.40
N ALA A 207 18.88 19.66 3.80
CA ALA A 207 18.65 19.97 2.39
C ALA A 207 19.10 18.82 1.51
N THR A 208 18.32 18.52 0.48
CA THR A 208 18.56 17.41 -0.44
C THR A 208 18.56 17.89 -1.89
N GLY A 209 19.20 17.12 -2.76
CA GLY A 209 19.12 17.24 -4.22
C GLY A 209 19.17 15.85 -4.83
N VAL A 210 18.60 15.68 -6.01
CA VAL A 210 18.55 14.39 -6.71
C VAL A 210 19.25 14.52 -8.05
N VAL A 211 20.02 13.50 -8.40
CA VAL A 211 20.67 13.38 -9.71
C VAL A 211 20.23 12.06 -10.33
N LEU A 212 19.64 12.12 -11.52
CA LEU A 212 19.28 10.96 -12.32
C LEU A 212 20.49 10.54 -13.19
N VAL A 213 20.72 9.22 -13.28
CA VAL A 213 21.76 8.61 -14.14
C VAL A 213 21.05 7.84 -15.24
N ASP A 214 21.20 8.27 -16.48
CA ASP A 214 20.53 7.69 -17.65
C ASP A 214 21.46 7.63 -18.88
N GLY A 215 20.92 7.20 -20.00
CA GLY A 215 21.67 7.10 -21.27
C GLY A 215 22.33 5.75 -21.48
N THR A 216 23.39 5.75 -22.26
CA THR A 216 24.12 4.53 -22.64
C THR A 216 25.54 4.58 -22.09
N ILE A 217 25.98 3.49 -21.46
CA ILE A 217 27.34 3.36 -20.96
C ILE A 217 28.34 3.33 -22.11
N GLN A 218 29.31 4.22 -22.08
CA GLN A 218 30.44 4.27 -22.98
C GLN A 218 31.74 4.29 -22.17
N PRO A 219 32.57 3.26 -22.22
CA PRO A 219 33.86 3.28 -21.53
C PRO A 219 34.72 4.47 -21.93
N GLY A 220 35.28 5.13 -20.94
CA GLY A 220 36.08 6.34 -21.14
C GLY A 220 35.27 7.65 -21.03
N ASP A 221 33.94 7.62 -20.95
CA ASP A 221 33.16 8.79 -20.59
C ASP A 221 33.58 9.31 -19.22
N VAL A 222 33.52 10.62 -19.05
CA VAL A 222 33.95 11.32 -17.85
C VAL A 222 32.70 11.97 -17.22
N VAL A 223 32.27 11.44 -16.10
CA VAL A 223 31.09 11.94 -15.36
C VAL A 223 31.53 12.73 -14.15
N THR A 224 30.97 13.92 -13.97
CA THR A 224 31.38 14.84 -12.91
C THR A 224 30.16 15.40 -12.19
N VAL A 225 30.23 15.39 -10.86
CA VAL A 225 29.32 16.13 -9.98
C VAL A 225 30.14 17.26 -9.35
N THR A 226 29.66 18.48 -9.49
CA THR A 226 30.32 19.65 -8.86
C THR A 226 29.42 20.17 -7.75
N ILE A 227 29.97 20.30 -6.54
CA ILE A 227 29.29 20.75 -5.32
C ILE A 227 30.03 21.95 -4.77
N ASN A 228 29.37 23.09 -4.72
CA ASN A 228 29.95 24.34 -4.21
C ASN A 228 31.37 24.61 -4.77
N GLY A 229 31.54 24.39 -6.09
CA GLY A 229 32.80 24.60 -6.81
C GLY A 229 33.81 23.44 -6.71
N ARG A 230 33.56 22.41 -5.94
CA ARG A 230 34.40 21.20 -5.83
C ARG A 230 33.89 20.12 -6.78
N SER A 231 34.77 19.56 -7.63
CA SER A 231 34.41 18.57 -8.64
C SER A 231 34.76 17.16 -8.21
N TYR A 232 33.82 16.24 -8.37
CA TYR A 232 33.90 14.81 -8.07
C TYR A 232 33.70 14.05 -9.37
N THR A 233 34.76 13.43 -9.86
CA THR A 233 34.81 12.89 -11.22
C THR A 233 35.03 11.38 -11.19
N TYR A 234 34.25 10.66 -11.98
CA TYR A 234 34.41 9.24 -12.25
C TYR A 234 34.67 9.00 -13.75
N PHE A 235 35.58 8.10 -14.06
CA PHE A 235 35.87 7.64 -15.43
C PHE A 235 35.19 6.31 -15.64
N VAL A 236 34.25 6.26 -16.58
CA VAL A 236 33.48 5.05 -16.90
C VAL A 236 34.41 3.94 -17.39
N GLN A 237 34.31 2.79 -16.72
CA GLN A 237 35.19 1.63 -17.02
C GLN A 237 34.49 0.64 -17.97
N PRO A 238 35.27 -0.19 -18.69
CA PRO A 238 34.70 -1.35 -19.39
C PRO A 238 33.97 -2.29 -18.42
N GLY A 239 32.72 -2.62 -18.74
CA GLY A 239 31.88 -3.48 -17.92
C GLY A 239 30.99 -2.73 -16.89
N ASP A 240 31.09 -1.40 -16.83
CA ASP A 240 30.16 -0.61 -16.02
C ASP A 240 28.72 -0.75 -16.48
N THR A 241 27.83 -0.55 -15.53
CA THR A 241 26.39 -0.38 -15.71
C THR A 241 25.99 1.01 -15.21
N LEU A 242 24.77 1.47 -15.52
CA LEU A 242 24.27 2.73 -14.97
C LEU A 242 24.24 2.70 -13.43
N ASP A 243 23.98 1.54 -12.85
CA ASP A 243 23.99 1.37 -11.39
C ASP A 243 25.41 1.44 -10.82
N SER A 244 26.41 0.81 -11.46
CA SER A 244 27.81 0.87 -10.97
C SER A 244 28.38 2.28 -11.09
N VAL A 245 28.04 3.04 -12.14
CA VAL A 245 28.44 4.45 -12.28
C VAL A 245 27.78 5.30 -11.19
N ARG A 246 26.48 5.10 -10.93
CA ARG A 246 25.78 5.75 -9.81
C ARG A 246 26.49 5.49 -8.48
N ASP A 247 26.78 4.23 -8.19
CA ASP A 247 27.38 3.81 -6.92
C ASP A 247 28.81 4.36 -6.76
N ALA A 248 29.60 4.39 -7.83
CA ALA A 248 30.90 5.02 -7.84
C ALA A 248 30.84 6.54 -7.60
N LEU A 249 29.86 7.23 -8.20
CA LEU A 249 29.65 8.67 -7.91
C LEU A 249 29.24 8.90 -6.47
N VAL A 250 28.36 8.05 -5.90
CA VAL A 250 27.98 8.10 -4.49
C VAL A 250 29.21 7.98 -3.60
N GLU A 251 30.10 7.02 -3.86
CA GLU A 251 31.33 6.82 -3.06
C GLU A 251 32.25 8.04 -3.11
N ILE A 252 32.48 8.59 -4.31
CA ILE A 252 33.36 9.74 -4.50
C ILE A 252 32.75 11.01 -3.85
N VAL A 253 31.46 11.26 -4.07
CA VAL A 253 30.76 12.43 -3.48
C VAL A 253 30.72 12.36 -1.95
N ASN A 254 30.70 11.17 -1.36
CA ASN A 254 30.75 11.02 0.10
C ASN A 254 32.05 11.54 0.76
N GLN A 255 33.07 11.86 -0.04
CA GLN A 255 34.28 12.55 0.42
C GLN A 255 34.09 14.07 0.57
N ASP A 256 32.97 14.64 0.06
CA ASP A 256 32.68 16.07 0.19
C ASP A 256 32.42 16.45 1.64
N PRO A 257 33.02 17.57 2.12
CA PRO A 257 32.86 18.03 3.52
C PRO A 257 31.45 18.56 3.84
N GLU A 258 30.68 19.01 2.85
CA GLU A 258 29.40 19.67 3.06
C GLU A 258 28.21 18.77 2.67
N VAL A 259 28.45 17.76 1.81
CA VAL A 259 27.41 16.90 1.26
C VAL A 259 27.75 15.43 1.48
N SER A 260 26.74 14.62 1.72
CA SER A 260 26.79 13.17 1.61
C SER A 260 25.91 12.72 0.45
N ALA A 261 26.17 11.54 -0.11
CA ALA A 261 25.36 10.94 -1.15
C ALA A 261 24.89 9.55 -0.76
N SER A 262 23.74 9.15 -1.25
CA SER A 262 23.21 7.79 -1.14
C SER A 262 22.53 7.38 -2.44
N ALA A 263 22.65 6.10 -2.81
CA ALA A 263 21.88 5.56 -3.93
C ALA A 263 20.38 5.65 -3.64
N GLY A 264 19.60 6.00 -4.66
CA GLY A 264 18.14 5.89 -4.64
C GLY A 264 17.67 4.46 -4.85
N ILE A 265 16.38 4.29 -5.13
CA ILE A 265 15.83 2.97 -5.43
C ILE A 265 16.37 2.42 -6.77
N ALA A 266 16.53 1.10 -6.85
CA ALA A 266 17.14 0.42 -8.00
C ALA A 266 16.46 0.75 -9.35
N PHE A 267 15.16 0.98 -9.37
CA PHE A 267 14.44 1.27 -10.61
C PHE A 267 14.56 2.73 -11.08
N ALA A 268 14.82 3.68 -10.18
CA ALA A 268 14.92 5.09 -10.52
C ALA A 268 16.31 5.52 -11.01
N ARG A 269 17.33 4.68 -10.82
CA ARG A 269 18.71 4.96 -11.20
C ARG A 269 19.18 6.37 -10.83
N ASN A 270 18.78 6.83 -9.67
CA ASN A 270 19.16 8.12 -9.13
C ASN A 270 20.04 7.97 -7.89
N PHE A 271 20.68 9.05 -7.50
CA PHE A 271 21.28 9.20 -6.18
C PHE A 271 20.86 10.53 -5.54
N ILE A 272 20.83 10.53 -4.23
CA ILE A 272 20.38 11.63 -3.42
C ILE A 272 21.61 12.29 -2.79
N LEU A 273 21.77 13.58 -3.07
CA LEU A 273 22.69 14.46 -2.36
C LEU A 273 22.00 14.99 -1.11
N LYS A 274 22.73 15.05 0.01
CA LYS A 274 22.19 15.49 1.28
C LYS A 274 23.22 16.36 2.02
N ALA A 275 22.83 17.59 2.37
CA ALA A 275 23.68 18.45 3.17
C ALA A 275 24.02 17.79 4.50
N ARG A 276 25.28 17.88 4.94
CA ARG A 276 25.70 17.36 6.27
C ARG A 276 25.16 18.22 7.41
N VAL A 277 24.91 19.49 7.14
CA VAL A 277 24.34 20.42 8.12
C VAL A 277 22.81 20.32 8.08
N ALA A 278 22.20 20.11 9.25
CA ALA A 278 20.75 20.12 9.39
C ALA A 278 20.19 21.54 9.43
N GLY A 279 18.91 21.68 9.08
CA GLY A 279 18.20 22.93 9.04
C GLY A 279 18.53 23.79 7.83
N SER A 280 18.13 25.05 7.87
CA SER A 280 18.22 25.96 6.72
C SER A 280 19.65 26.28 6.26
N GLY A 281 20.67 25.98 7.09
CA GLY A 281 22.09 26.21 6.73
C GLY A 281 22.60 25.36 5.57
N GLY A 282 21.88 24.25 5.22
CA GLY A 282 22.19 23.44 4.06
C GLY A 282 21.44 23.85 2.79
N ASN A 283 20.43 24.73 2.91
CA ASN A 283 19.66 25.19 1.76
C ASN A 283 20.47 26.12 0.86
N GLY A 284 20.23 26.04 -0.46
CA GLY A 284 20.89 26.88 -1.43
C GLY A 284 22.31 26.46 -1.79
N LEU A 285 22.83 25.36 -1.26
CA LEU A 285 24.16 24.82 -1.61
C LEU A 285 24.17 24.42 -3.08
N PRO A 286 24.94 25.07 -3.96
CA PRO A 286 24.87 24.84 -5.39
C PRO A 286 25.50 23.51 -5.78
N PHE A 287 24.89 22.82 -6.72
CA PHE A 287 25.49 21.66 -7.38
C PHE A 287 25.12 21.61 -8.86
N SER A 288 25.94 20.98 -9.64
CA SER A 288 25.76 20.74 -11.04
C SER A 288 26.37 19.41 -11.48
N THR A 289 25.98 18.95 -12.65
CA THR A 289 26.52 17.74 -13.27
C THR A 289 27.04 18.04 -14.66
N SER A 290 28.04 17.29 -15.10
CA SER A 290 28.50 17.30 -16.49
C SER A 290 28.95 15.91 -16.90
N VAL A 291 28.79 15.63 -18.20
CA VAL A 291 29.32 14.42 -18.83
C VAL A 291 30.11 14.83 -20.06
N ALA A 292 31.31 14.29 -20.21
CA ALA A 292 32.15 14.47 -21.36
C ALA A 292 32.50 13.08 -21.94
N GLY A 293 32.70 13.01 -23.25
CA GLY A 293 33.17 11.81 -23.93
C GLY A 293 34.62 11.42 -23.55
N PRO A 294 35.11 10.33 -24.06
CA PRO A 294 36.47 9.86 -23.80
C PRO A 294 37.52 10.96 -24.02
N SER A 295 38.45 11.09 -23.07
CA SER A 295 39.46 12.16 -23.02
C SER A 295 38.91 13.58 -22.96
N GLY A 296 37.66 13.77 -22.45
CA GLY A 296 37.05 15.10 -22.31
C GLY A 296 36.43 15.64 -23.62
N GLY A 297 36.28 14.78 -24.64
CA GLY A 297 35.69 15.15 -25.95
C GLY A 297 34.17 15.27 -25.94
N SER A 298 33.62 15.67 -27.07
CA SER A 298 32.17 15.60 -27.34
C SER A 298 31.77 14.16 -27.73
N GLY A 299 30.53 13.76 -27.44
CA GLY A 299 29.98 12.49 -27.87
C GLY A 299 29.67 11.49 -26.73
N ALA A 300 29.72 11.95 -25.51
CA ALA A 300 29.19 11.18 -24.37
C ALA A 300 27.75 10.77 -24.60
N GLN A 301 27.42 9.53 -24.32
CA GLN A 301 26.03 9.01 -24.42
C GLN A 301 25.39 8.79 -23.05
N LEU A 302 26.17 8.85 -21.99
CA LEU A 302 25.69 8.84 -20.63
C LEU A 302 25.14 10.24 -20.26
N ILE A 303 24.09 10.29 -19.47
CA ILE A 303 23.39 11.51 -19.08
C ILE A 303 23.31 11.57 -17.57
N LEU A 304 23.72 12.70 -16.98
CA LEU A 304 23.46 13.06 -15.60
C LEU A 304 22.50 14.25 -15.56
N THR A 305 21.33 14.07 -15.03
CA THR A 305 20.32 15.13 -14.92
C THR A 305 20.10 15.48 -13.46
N PRO A 306 20.52 16.69 -13.01
CA PRO A 306 20.16 17.20 -11.70
C PRO A 306 18.71 17.70 -11.73
N GLU A 307 17.90 17.31 -10.76
CA GLU A 307 16.50 17.76 -10.63
C GLU A 307 16.40 19.23 -10.18
N THR A 308 17.41 19.72 -9.47
CA THR A 308 17.55 21.10 -9.04
C THR A 308 19.00 21.53 -9.21
N THR A 309 19.26 22.83 -9.16
CA THR A 309 20.63 23.38 -9.23
C THR A 309 21.22 23.70 -7.85
N THR A 310 20.41 23.60 -6.80
CA THR A 310 20.83 23.79 -5.41
C THR A 310 20.17 22.75 -4.53
N LEU A 311 20.84 22.37 -3.44
CA LEU A 311 20.22 21.58 -2.39
C LEU A 311 19.13 22.41 -1.73
N CYS A 312 17.98 21.81 -1.51
CA CYS A 312 16.89 22.50 -0.86
C CYS A 312 16.13 21.63 0.12
N CYS A 313 15.44 22.20 0.80
CA CYS A 313 14.21 22.37 1.48
C CYS A 313 14.29 21.62 2.81
N ALA A 314 15.39 21.84 3.55
CA ALA A 314 15.50 21.39 4.94
C ALA A 314 14.36 21.99 5.77
N ASN A 315 13.58 21.15 6.43
CA ASN A 315 12.49 21.58 7.29
C ASN A 315 13.03 22.08 8.63
N ALA A 316 12.61 23.29 9.04
CA ALA A 316 13.07 23.91 10.29
C ALA A 316 12.54 23.18 11.55
N VAL A 317 11.40 22.49 11.46
CA VAL A 317 10.77 21.73 12.57
C VAL A 317 11.44 20.38 12.76
N GLY A 318 12.06 19.84 11.72
CA GLY A 318 12.76 18.55 11.76
C GLY A 318 12.10 17.46 10.91
N ALA A 319 12.88 16.42 10.63
CA ALA A 319 12.41 15.25 9.90
C ALA A 319 11.25 14.56 10.65
N PHE A 320 10.34 13.99 9.87
CA PHE A 320 9.16 13.25 10.36
C PHE A 320 8.12 14.09 11.12
N SER A 321 8.23 15.43 11.11
CA SER A 321 7.14 16.28 11.56
C SER A 321 5.99 16.25 10.54
N PRO A 322 4.72 16.31 10.99
CA PRO A 322 3.56 16.29 10.08
C PRO A 322 3.55 17.52 9.16
N VAL A 323 3.21 17.30 7.88
CA VAL A 323 2.86 18.37 6.95
C VAL A 323 1.45 18.85 7.28
N THR A 324 1.32 20.12 7.64
CA THR A 324 0.06 20.75 8.04
C THR A 324 -0.03 22.17 7.49
N ALA A 325 -1.18 22.79 7.60
CA ALA A 325 -1.34 24.21 7.22
C ALA A 325 -0.41 25.15 8.05
N ALA A 326 -0.09 24.79 9.30
CA ALA A 326 0.85 25.55 10.14
C ALA A 326 2.32 25.19 9.89
N ASN A 327 2.59 24.06 9.27
CA ASN A 327 3.91 23.57 8.86
C ASN A 327 3.81 22.97 7.46
N PRO A 328 3.62 23.80 6.43
CA PRO A 328 3.40 23.34 5.06
C PRO A 328 4.69 22.82 4.42
N ALA A 329 4.53 21.93 3.46
CA ALA A 329 5.62 21.53 2.58
C ALA A 329 6.03 22.68 1.65
N VAL A 330 7.24 22.60 1.09
CA VAL A 330 7.73 23.55 0.07
C VAL A 330 8.12 22.83 -1.21
N PRO A 331 8.08 23.50 -2.39
CA PRO A 331 8.51 22.91 -3.65
C PRO A 331 9.94 22.38 -3.58
N GLY A 332 10.18 21.19 -4.16
CA GLY A 332 11.48 20.50 -4.13
C GLY A 332 11.77 19.70 -2.86
N GLU A 333 10.92 19.81 -1.86
CA GLU A 333 11.09 19.08 -0.59
C GLU A 333 10.90 17.57 -0.76
N VAL A 334 11.61 16.81 0.07
CA VAL A 334 11.37 15.37 0.24
C VAL A 334 10.31 15.14 1.29
N LEU A 335 9.26 14.45 0.92
CA LEU A 335 8.17 14.05 1.81
C LEU A 335 8.18 12.55 2.06
N LEU A 336 7.74 12.15 3.24
CA LEU A 336 7.47 10.78 3.60
C LEU A 336 5.96 10.55 3.60
N VAL A 337 5.49 9.65 2.75
CA VAL A 337 4.08 9.27 2.63
C VAL A 337 3.90 7.87 3.17
N TYR A 338 2.94 7.68 4.07
CA TYR A 338 2.56 6.34 4.52
C TYR A 338 1.51 5.75 3.58
N ALA A 339 1.82 4.55 3.09
CA ALA A 339 1.01 3.84 2.11
C ALA A 339 0.85 2.36 2.47
N THR A 340 -0.05 1.68 1.78
CA THR A 340 -0.26 0.24 1.83
C THR A 340 -0.53 -0.30 0.43
N GLY A 341 -0.54 -1.61 0.25
CA GLY A 341 -0.97 -2.21 -1.02
C GLY A 341 0.05 -2.17 -2.15
N LEU A 342 1.34 -1.94 -1.87
CA LEU A 342 2.40 -1.96 -2.89
C LEU A 342 2.81 -3.38 -3.32
N GLY A 343 2.04 -4.40 -2.94
CA GLY A 343 2.27 -5.80 -3.27
C GLY A 343 3.28 -6.50 -2.36
N LEU A 344 3.59 -7.75 -2.68
CA LEU A 344 4.58 -8.52 -1.95
C LEU A 344 5.97 -7.92 -2.19
N PRO A 345 6.69 -7.47 -1.14
CA PRO A 345 7.99 -6.84 -1.34
C PRO A 345 9.06 -7.85 -1.75
N VAL A 346 10.00 -7.38 -2.54
CA VAL A 346 11.16 -8.20 -2.97
C VAL A 346 12.19 -8.23 -1.85
N LEU A 347 12.54 -9.44 -1.44
CA LEU A 347 13.60 -9.75 -0.48
C LEU A 347 14.44 -10.92 -1.00
N SER A 348 15.70 -11.01 -0.54
CA SER A 348 16.51 -12.22 -0.77
C SER A 348 15.87 -13.44 -0.11
N GLU A 349 16.13 -14.65 -0.62
CA GLU A 349 15.59 -15.90 -0.07
C GLU A 349 15.81 -16.03 1.45
N ALA A 350 16.98 -15.60 1.93
CA ALA A 350 17.32 -15.63 3.35
C ALA A 350 16.42 -14.75 4.23
N ASN A 351 15.75 -13.74 3.64
CA ASN A 351 14.97 -12.75 4.35
C ASN A 351 13.46 -12.84 4.10
N GLN A 352 13.01 -13.76 3.25
CA GLN A 352 11.57 -13.91 2.94
C GLN A 352 10.73 -14.22 4.17
N ASN A 353 11.30 -14.93 5.14
CA ASN A 353 10.65 -15.25 6.42
C ASN A 353 10.39 -14.04 7.33
N LEU A 354 10.94 -12.86 7.00
CA LEU A 354 10.67 -11.61 7.72
C LEU A 354 9.30 -11.00 7.37
N ILE A 355 8.68 -11.46 6.27
CA ILE A 355 7.34 -11.04 5.86
C ILE A 355 6.35 -12.09 6.34
N GLN A 356 5.60 -11.76 7.39
CA GLN A 356 4.62 -12.64 8.00
C GLN A 356 3.31 -11.88 8.25
N THR A 357 2.20 -12.58 8.07
CA THR A 357 0.85 -12.02 8.29
C THR A 357 0.68 -11.60 9.75
N GLY A 358 0.31 -10.34 9.94
CA GLY A 358 0.06 -9.74 11.26
C GLY A 358 1.31 -9.41 12.07
N VAL A 359 2.51 -9.78 11.61
CA VAL A 359 3.77 -9.54 12.33
C VAL A 359 4.39 -8.23 11.86
N LYS A 360 4.93 -7.44 12.79
CA LYS A 360 5.68 -6.23 12.47
C LYS A 360 6.92 -6.54 11.64
N TYR A 361 7.14 -5.74 10.60
CA TYR A 361 8.42 -5.80 9.91
C TYR A 361 9.56 -5.39 10.87
N PRO A 362 10.66 -6.15 10.96
CA PRO A 362 11.72 -5.91 11.94
C PRO A 362 12.37 -4.54 11.81
N THR A 363 12.68 -3.88 12.93
CA THR A 363 13.39 -2.58 12.96
C THR A 363 14.81 -2.64 12.43
N GLY A 364 15.46 -3.80 12.45
CA GLY A 364 16.78 -4.06 11.86
C GLY A 364 16.71 -4.84 10.55
N GLY A 365 15.53 -5.02 9.97
CA GLY A 365 15.35 -5.74 8.72
C GLY A 365 15.95 -4.99 7.52
N PRO A 366 16.25 -5.71 6.42
CA PRO A 366 16.72 -5.10 5.19
C PRO A 366 15.68 -4.15 4.59
N ILE A 367 16.14 -3.14 3.85
CA ILE A 367 15.24 -2.27 3.08
C ILE A 367 14.57 -3.12 2.00
N THR A 368 13.24 -3.18 2.02
CA THR A 368 12.48 -3.89 1.00
C THR A 368 12.26 -3.01 -0.23
N GLN A 369 11.93 -3.63 -1.35
CA GLN A 369 11.55 -2.92 -2.57
C GLN A 369 10.22 -3.48 -3.09
N PRO A 370 9.33 -2.64 -3.66
CA PRO A 370 8.15 -3.12 -4.36
C PRO A 370 8.54 -3.95 -5.58
N VAL A 371 7.68 -4.91 -5.94
CA VAL A 371 7.88 -5.74 -7.15
C VAL A 371 7.89 -4.89 -8.43
N ASN A 372 7.06 -3.86 -8.50
CA ASN A 372 6.92 -3.01 -9.67
C ASN A 372 7.28 -1.56 -9.35
N PHE A 373 7.65 -0.82 -10.39
CA PHE A 373 7.98 0.60 -10.31
C PHE A 373 6.82 1.40 -9.68
N VAL A 374 7.19 2.28 -8.74
CA VAL A 374 6.26 3.21 -8.09
C VAL A 374 6.52 4.60 -8.63
N SER A 375 5.47 5.27 -9.07
CA SER A 375 5.48 6.67 -9.51
C SER A 375 4.52 7.50 -8.68
N SER A 376 4.63 8.82 -8.73
CA SER A 376 3.69 9.70 -8.06
C SER A 376 3.49 11.02 -8.79
N LEU A 377 2.32 11.64 -8.59
CA LEU A 377 2.06 13.01 -8.96
C LEU A 377 1.61 13.81 -7.74
N ALA A 378 2.13 15.01 -7.62
CA ALA A 378 1.72 15.99 -6.61
C ALA A 378 1.36 17.31 -7.30
N GLY A 379 0.16 17.84 -7.05
CA GLY A 379 -0.33 19.05 -7.71
C GLY A 379 -0.32 19.00 -9.24
N GLY A 380 -0.51 17.81 -9.80
CA GLY A 380 -0.46 17.57 -11.26
C GLY A 380 0.94 17.52 -11.86
N LYS A 381 2.00 17.61 -11.06
CA LYS A 381 3.39 17.50 -11.49
C LYS A 381 4.02 16.21 -10.97
N THR A 382 4.98 15.67 -11.72
CA THR A 382 5.75 14.49 -11.28
C THR A 382 6.44 14.79 -9.94
N ALA A 383 6.27 13.90 -8.98
CA ALA A 383 7.04 13.84 -7.77
C ALA A 383 7.92 12.58 -7.82
N ASN A 384 9.24 12.75 -7.64
CA ASN A 384 10.18 11.66 -7.84
C ASN A 384 10.17 10.70 -6.64
N ILE A 385 9.94 9.41 -6.87
CA ILE A 385 10.05 8.40 -5.83
C ILE A 385 11.52 8.11 -5.57
N LEU A 386 11.96 8.38 -4.35
CA LEU A 386 13.33 8.14 -3.90
C LEU A 386 13.48 6.76 -3.24
N SER A 387 12.44 6.31 -2.55
CA SER A 387 12.35 4.95 -2.01
C SER A 387 10.89 4.58 -1.71
N ALA A 388 10.61 3.29 -1.70
CA ALA A 388 9.36 2.73 -1.20
C ALA A 388 9.70 1.38 -0.53
N SER A 389 9.46 1.26 0.77
CA SER A 389 9.82 0.08 1.54
C SER A 389 8.82 -0.18 2.66
N LEU A 390 8.75 -1.42 3.13
CA LEU A 390 8.00 -1.71 4.36
C LEU A 390 8.56 -0.89 5.51
N LYS A 391 7.67 -0.26 6.27
CA LYS A 391 8.02 0.53 7.45
C LYS A 391 8.41 -0.40 8.61
N PRO A 392 9.64 -0.32 9.12
CA PRO A 392 10.04 -1.08 10.30
C PRO A 392 9.14 -0.80 11.50
N GLY A 393 8.85 -1.83 12.28
CA GLY A 393 8.00 -1.74 13.47
C GLY A 393 6.50 -1.64 13.18
N THR A 394 6.06 -1.81 11.93
CA THR A 394 4.64 -1.77 11.53
C THR A 394 4.23 -3.01 10.76
N VAL A 395 2.92 -3.18 10.56
CA VAL A 395 2.33 -4.28 9.79
C VAL A 395 1.70 -3.71 8.53
N GLY A 396 2.08 -4.21 7.35
CA GLY A 396 1.47 -3.87 6.07
C GLY A 396 1.55 -2.39 5.64
N THR A 397 2.36 -1.59 6.34
CA THR A 397 2.59 -0.17 6.04
C THR A 397 3.89 0.02 5.27
N TYR A 398 3.84 0.81 4.22
CA TYR A 398 5.00 1.25 3.45
C TYR A 398 5.34 2.69 3.74
N GLU A 399 6.62 3.00 3.77
CA GLU A 399 7.18 4.34 3.71
C GLU A 399 7.58 4.65 2.28
N VAL A 400 6.98 5.67 1.71
CA VAL A 400 7.30 6.16 0.36
C VAL A 400 7.93 7.53 0.49
N LEU A 401 9.21 7.64 0.20
CA LEU A 401 9.91 8.90 0.10
C LEU A 401 9.75 9.44 -1.31
N LEU A 402 9.19 10.63 -1.44
CA LEU A 402 9.03 11.31 -2.71
C LEU A 402 9.57 12.73 -2.63
N GLN A 403 10.17 13.22 -3.71
CA GLN A 403 10.60 14.59 -3.85
C GLN A 403 9.59 15.37 -4.69
N LEU A 404 9.11 16.47 -4.15
CA LEU A 404 8.21 17.37 -4.85
C LEU A 404 8.93 18.07 -6.01
N ASN A 405 8.18 18.40 -7.06
CA ASN A 405 8.68 19.25 -8.13
C ASN A 405 9.02 20.64 -7.59
N SER A 406 10.15 21.20 -8.04
CA SER A 406 10.65 22.51 -7.56
C SER A 406 9.84 23.71 -8.06
N SER A 407 8.93 23.54 -9.02
CA SER A 407 8.14 24.62 -9.61
C SER A 407 6.64 24.49 -9.29
N MET A 408 6.28 24.15 -8.06
CA MET A 408 4.89 24.03 -7.64
C MET A 408 4.36 25.36 -7.08
N PRO A 409 3.12 25.76 -7.41
CA PRO A 409 2.49 26.95 -6.83
C PRO A 409 2.01 26.67 -5.40
N THR A 410 1.89 27.71 -4.60
CA THR A 410 1.23 27.63 -3.29
C THR A 410 -0.19 27.08 -3.43
N ASN A 411 -0.49 26.01 -2.68
CA ASN A 411 -1.81 25.42 -2.61
C ASN A 411 -2.01 24.69 -1.26
N PRO A 412 -2.94 25.13 -0.40
CA PRO A 412 -3.18 24.49 0.89
C PRO A 412 -3.80 23.10 0.76
N LEU A 413 -4.33 22.74 -0.42
CA LEU A 413 -4.95 21.43 -0.71
C LEU A 413 -4.30 20.82 -1.96
N THR A 414 -2.98 20.67 -1.93
CA THR A 414 -2.24 20.02 -3.01
C THR A 414 -2.56 18.55 -3.06
N ASN A 415 -3.14 18.06 -4.15
CA ASN A 415 -3.42 16.64 -4.34
C ASN A 415 -2.12 15.85 -4.53
N VAL A 416 -2.06 14.66 -3.92
CA VAL A 416 -1.02 13.67 -4.19
C VAL A 416 -1.62 12.29 -4.31
N TYR A 417 -1.05 11.49 -5.20
CA TYR A 417 -1.33 10.07 -5.34
C TYR A 417 -0.09 9.30 -5.80
N ILE A 418 -0.12 8.01 -5.55
CA ILE A 418 0.90 7.04 -5.95
C ILE A 418 0.29 6.16 -7.02
N ALA A 419 1.05 5.86 -8.06
CA ALA A 419 0.68 4.91 -9.09
C ALA A 419 1.72 3.78 -9.19
N GLN A 420 1.25 2.59 -9.42
CA GLN A 420 2.09 1.41 -9.61
C GLN A 420 1.48 0.56 -10.72
N ASP A 421 2.16 0.49 -11.87
CA ASP A 421 1.61 -0.07 -13.10
C ASP A 421 0.28 0.64 -13.48
N ILE A 422 -0.81 -0.09 -13.64
CA ILE A 422 -2.16 0.45 -13.99
C ILE A 422 -2.98 0.88 -12.78
N TYR A 423 -2.49 0.67 -11.56
CA TYR A 423 -3.21 0.94 -10.32
C TYR A 423 -2.81 2.28 -9.74
N ILE A 424 -3.80 3.09 -9.39
CA ILE A 424 -3.63 4.42 -8.81
C ILE A 424 -4.24 4.40 -7.41
N SER A 425 -3.53 4.97 -6.43
CA SER A 425 -4.03 5.09 -5.06
C SER A 425 -5.24 6.03 -4.97
N ASN A 426 -5.90 6.02 -3.82
CA ASN A 426 -6.74 7.15 -3.44
C ASN A 426 -5.95 8.46 -3.50
N ILE A 427 -6.65 9.55 -3.80
CA ILE A 427 -6.10 10.90 -3.76
C ILE A 427 -6.18 11.41 -2.33
N VAL A 428 -5.09 11.96 -1.83
CA VAL A 428 -5.06 12.71 -0.57
C VAL A 428 -4.51 14.10 -0.81
N THR A 429 -4.67 15.01 0.15
CA THR A 429 -4.17 16.37 0.06
C THR A 429 -3.12 16.67 1.12
N PHE A 430 -2.31 17.69 0.87
CA PHE A 430 -1.38 18.26 1.85
C PHE A 430 -1.21 19.76 1.59
N ALA A 431 -0.77 20.48 2.62
CA ALA A 431 -0.51 21.92 2.49
C ALA A 431 0.86 22.17 1.87
N LEU A 432 0.91 23.02 0.85
CA LEU A 432 2.12 23.47 0.15
C LEU A 432 2.17 24.98 0.10
N VAL A 433 3.32 25.57 0.41
CA VAL A 433 3.62 26.99 0.20
C VAL A 433 4.74 27.11 -0.80
N GLY A 434 4.44 27.66 -1.98
CA GLY A 434 5.42 27.98 -3.01
C GLY A 434 6.38 29.08 -2.54
N GLN A 435 7.59 29.03 -3.07
CA GLN A 435 8.58 30.09 -2.88
C GLN A 435 8.34 31.24 -3.83
#